data_8ef339334512c5710d3793bead16fe80
#
_entry.id   8ef339334512c5710d3793bead16fe80
#
_cell.length_a   1.000
_cell.length_b   1.000
_cell.length_c   1.000
_cell.angle_alpha   90.00
_cell.angle_beta   90.00
_cell.angle_gamma   90.00
#
_symmetry.space_group_name_H-M   'P 1'
#
loop_
_entity.id
_entity.type
_entity.pdbx_description
1 polymer ?
#
loop_
_entity_poly.entity_id
_entity_poly.type
_entity_poly.pdbx_seq_one_letter_code
_entity_poly.pdbx_strand_id
1 'polypeptide(L)'
;MNILQRARDFLASLDTQREVFLSVAPDRLLQDARSAAARRAAGKLLGPLDGQFLAVKANIDVQALRSHAGSLAIDPQPADNDAPIVARLRSAGAIILGHVNMSEFAFSGLGVNPHFGTPLNALDSTLVPGGSSSGSASAVALGLADIALGTDTSGSVRIPAACQGLVGFRPTMGRYESAGILPLAPSLDTPGSLALNVSQICAVDRVLSDCKETGRACRHILCLREDALVGFTPEIRAMYEQAQQHLSERGIELERVDIQSFTRVTEIFQTYGTLVSAEAFRLLPSLVGDQQTRLDPNVQDRLVQAASILGTDLQALLEIRRALLLDFGTELAGKMLLYPTLPSYPPSVQAVTRDKGVFARENALILSVSMKAAFLNAPTISIPFGERKPGSSLSLSGGANRDADVLATASHLEKIFSAIRDG
;
A
#
# COMPACT_ATOMS: atom_id res chain seq x y z
N MET A 1 -2.57 -10.37 -26.28
CA MET A 1 -1.83 -9.21 -26.79
C MET A 1 -0.34 -9.56 -26.86
N ASN A 2 0.39 -9.13 -27.89
CA ASN A 2 1.83 -9.37 -28.01
C ASN A 2 2.57 -8.50 -26.97
N ILE A 3 3.39 -9.13 -26.10
CA ILE A 3 4.12 -8.46 -25.01
C ILE A 3 4.96 -7.30 -25.53
N LEU A 4 5.68 -7.50 -26.63
CA LEU A 4 6.54 -6.46 -27.21
C LEU A 4 5.72 -5.29 -27.77
N GLN A 5 4.55 -5.56 -28.36
CA GLN A 5 3.66 -4.50 -28.85
C GLN A 5 3.10 -3.70 -27.66
N ARG A 6 2.65 -4.36 -26.58
CA ARG A 6 2.20 -3.69 -25.36
C ARG A 6 3.28 -2.79 -24.76
N ALA A 7 4.55 -3.23 -24.77
CA ALA A 7 5.68 -2.41 -24.30
C ALA A 7 5.89 -1.14 -25.17
N ARG A 8 5.74 -1.26 -26.49
CA ARG A 8 5.84 -0.12 -27.41
C ARG A 8 4.67 0.86 -27.23
N ASP A 9 3.44 0.33 -27.10
CA ASP A 9 2.23 1.14 -26.89
C ASP A 9 2.33 1.89 -25.57
N PHE A 10 2.82 1.24 -24.50
CA PHE A 10 3.11 1.90 -23.23
C PHE A 10 4.10 3.05 -23.40
N LEU A 11 5.25 2.84 -24.06
CA LEU A 11 6.25 3.90 -24.28
C LEU A 11 5.68 5.07 -25.10
N ALA A 12 4.82 4.79 -26.09
CA ALA A 12 4.17 5.82 -26.89
C ALA A 12 3.14 6.64 -26.11
N SER A 13 2.58 6.09 -25.03
CA SER A 13 1.58 6.75 -24.18
C SER A 13 2.16 7.59 -23.04
N LEU A 14 3.48 7.57 -22.80
CA LEU A 14 4.11 8.18 -21.62
C LEU A 14 3.81 9.68 -21.46
N ASP A 15 3.74 10.42 -22.58
CA ASP A 15 3.46 11.86 -22.53
C ASP A 15 2.10 12.19 -21.91
N THR A 16 1.13 11.28 -22.03
CA THR A 16 -0.21 11.40 -21.43
C THR A 16 -0.28 10.83 -20.03
N GLN A 17 0.79 10.21 -19.53
CA GLN A 17 0.85 9.53 -18.24
C GLN A 17 1.91 10.13 -17.30
N ARG A 18 2.32 11.39 -17.51
CA ARG A 18 3.40 12.07 -16.76
C ARG A 18 3.13 12.20 -15.28
N GLU A 19 1.86 12.25 -14.87
CA GLU A 19 1.49 12.28 -13.45
C GLU A 19 1.58 10.89 -12.80
N VAL A 20 1.53 9.82 -13.58
CA VAL A 20 1.63 8.44 -13.09
C VAL A 20 3.08 7.94 -13.14
N PHE A 21 3.76 8.10 -14.28
CA PHE A 21 5.15 7.65 -14.49
C PHE A 21 6.13 8.83 -14.45
N LEU A 22 7.08 8.79 -13.53
CA LEU A 22 8.09 9.83 -13.34
C LEU A 22 9.38 9.58 -14.11
N SER A 23 9.77 8.32 -14.26
CA SER A 23 10.94 7.92 -15.03
C SER A 23 10.83 6.49 -15.54
N VAL A 24 11.36 6.26 -16.74
CA VAL A 24 11.36 4.98 -17.44
C VAL A 24 12.75 4.74 -18.01
N ALA A 25 13.17 3.48 -18.15
CA ALA A 25 14.36 3.06 -18.88
C ALA A 25 13.94 2.31 -20.16
N PRO A 26 13.68 3.00 -21.31
CA PRO A 26 13.02 2.42 -22.48
C PRO A 26 13.76 1.23 -23.07
N ASP A 27 15.09 1.32 -23.19
CA ASP A 27 15.90 0.26 -23.81
C ASP A 27 15.85 -1.03 -22.99
N ARG A 28 15.94 -0.90 -21.67
CA ARG A 28 15.86 -2.04 -20.74
C ARG A 28 14.47 -2.66 -20.76
N LEU A 29 13.42 -1.84 -20.71
CA LEU A 29 12.04 -2.29 -20.79
C LEU A 29 11.79 -3.09 -22.09
N LEU A 30 12.25 -2.57 -23.24
CA LEU A 30 12.10 -3.28 -24.51
C LEU A 30 12.94 -4.57 -24.57
N GLN A 31 14.12 -4.59 -23.94
CA GLN A 31 14.94 -5.80 -23.82
C GLN A 31 14.23 -6.88 -22.99
N ASP A 32 13.69 -6.51 -21.84
CA ASP A 32 12.93 -7.42 -20.96
C ASP A 32 11.68 -7.95 -21.69
N ALA A 33 10.95 -7.08 -22.40
CA ALA A 33 9.78 -7.46 -23.21
C ALA A 33 10.12 -8.43 -24.36
N ARG A 34 11.25 -8.22 -25.07
CA ARG A 34 11.73 -9.16 -26.11
C ARG A 34 12.04 -10.53 -25.50
N SER A 35 12.74 -10.53 -24.36
CA SER A 35 13.13 -11.76 -23.67
C SER A 35 11.91 -12.55 -23.19
N ALA A 36 10.92 -11.89 -22.60
CA ALA A 36 9.67 -12.50 -22.18
C ALA A 36 8.85 -13.04 -23.38
N ALA A 37 8.78 -12.28 -24.49
CA ALA A 37 8.12 -12.73 -25.72
C ALA A 37 8.77 -13.98 -26.31
N ALA A 38 10.11 -14.04 -26.31
CA ALA A 38 10.87 -15.20 -26.80
C ALA A 38 10.62 -16.44 -25.93
N ARG A 39 10.63 -16.30 -24.56
CA ARG A 39 10.32 -17.40 -23.64
C ARG A 39 8.89 -17.91 -23.85
N ARG A 40 7.93 -17.02 -24.01
CA ARG A 40 6.53 -17.38 -24.27
C ARG A 40 6.38 -18.15 -25.59
N ALA A 41 7.02 -17.68 -26.66
CA ALA A 41 7.00 -18.37 -27.96
C ALA A 41 7.65 -19.77 -27.90
N ALA A 42 8.68 -19.95 -27.07
CA ALA A 42 9.35 -21.23 -26.86
C ALA A 42 8.66 -22.15 -25.84
N GLY A 43 7.55 -21.72 -25.20
CA GLY A 43 6.91 -22.47 -24.12
C GLY A 43 7.73 -22.60 -22.83
N LYS A 44 8.73 -21.71 -22.64
CA LYS A 44 9.70 -21.76 -21.52
C LYS A 44 9.46 -20.63 -20.53
N LEU A 45 8.22 -20.51 -20.03
CA LEU A 45 7.87 -19.51 -19.01
C LEU A 45 8.61 -19.76 -17.69
N LEU A 46 9.07 -18.67 -17.04
CA LEU A 46 9.72 -18.70 -15.72
C LEU A 46 8.72 -18.86 -14.56
N GLY A 47 7.43 -18.59 -14.81
CA GLY A 47 6.38 -18.68 -13.81
C GLY A 47 5.23 -17.70 -14.09
N PRO A 48 4.33 -17.49 -13.11
CA PRO A 48 3.13 -16.67 -13.30
C PRO A 48 3.43 -15.19 -13.51
N LEU A 49 4.61 -14.71 -13.13
CA LEU A 49 5.04 -13.31 -13.33
C LEU A 49 5.75 -13.06 -14.65
N ASP A 50 6.06 -14.11 -15.44
CA ASP A 50 6.79 -13.94 -16.69
C ASP A 50 5.97 -13.18 -17.75
N GLY A 51 6.48 -12.01 -18.12
CA GLY A 51 5.82 -11.12 -19.05
C GLY A 51 4.75 -10.20 -18.43
N GLN A 52 4.58 -10.22 -17.10
CA GLN A 52 3.73 -9.25 -16.39
C GLN A 52 4.43 -7.90 -16.31
N PHE A 53 3.69 -6.82 -16.49
CA PHE A 53 4.18 -5.45 -16.39
C PHE A 53 4.13 -4.97 -14.96
N LEU A 54 5.28 -4.54 -14.44
CA LEU A 54 5.47 -4.12 -13.05
C LEU A 54 5.83 -2.63 -12.98
N ALA A 55 5.01 -1.84 -12.27
CA ALA A 55 5.32 -0.47 -11.89
C ALA A 55 6.01 -0.44 -10.51
N VAL A 56 6.98 0.46 -10.31
CA VAL A 56 7.77 0.53 -9.07
C VAL A 56 7.68 1.94 -8.48
N LYS A 57 7.30 2.06 -7.21
CA LYS A 57 7.23 3.34 -6.50
C LYS A 57 8.60 4.03 -6.46
N ALA A 58 8.62 5.36 -6.66
CA ALA A 58 9.85 6.14 -6.86
C ALA A 58 10.73 6.30 -5.59
N ASN A 59 10.49 5.54 -4.54
CA ASN A 59 11.39 5.40 -3.40
C ASN A 59 12.08 4.02 -3.33
N ILE A 60 11.94 3.18 -4.36
CA ILE A 60 12.53 1.84 -4.45
C ILE A 60 13.52 1.84 -5.62
N ASP A 61 14.75 1.43 -5.40
CA ASP A 61 15.80 1.46 -6.42
C ASP A 61 15.47 0.55 -7.61
N VAL A 62 15.53 1.15 -8.78
CA VAL A 62 15.52 0.50 -10.08
C VAL A 62 16.77 0.92 -10.82
N GLN A 63 17.53 -0.04 -11.31
CA GLN A 63 18.79 0.21 -12.03
C GLN A 63 18.63 1.28 -13.11
N ALA A 64 19.55 2.25 -13.13
CA ALA A 64 19.60 3.40 -14.01
C ALA A 64 18.51 4.47 -13.78
N LEU A 65 17.63 4.33 -12.78
CA LEU A 65 16.65 5.35 -12.40
C LEU A 65 17.03 6.02 -11.07
N ARG A 66 16.50 7.24 -10.84
CA ARG A 66 16.76 8.04 -9.62
C ARG A 66 15.60 7.87 -8.64
N SER A 67 15.90 7.33 -7.45
CA SER A 67 14.89 7.11 -6.38
C SER A 67 14.70 8.40 -5.56
N HIS A 68 14.03 9.41 -6.14
CA HIS A 68 13.85 10.74 -5.51
C HIS A 68 12.64 10.81 -4.57
N ALA A 69 11.94 9.71 -4.31
CA ALA A 69 10.81 9.64 -3.37
C ALA A 69 9.71 10.71 -3.58
N GLY A 70 9.45 11.08 -4.83
CA GLY A 70 8.44 12.11 -5.17
C GLY A 70 8.82 13.51 -4.71
N SER A 71 10.12 13.79 -4.47
CA SER A 71 10.62 15.07 -3.95
C SER A 71 11.55 15.77 -4.95
N LEU A 72 11.52 17.10 -4.89
CA LEU A 72 12.54 17.97 -5.51
C LEU A 72 13.62 18.41 -4.51
N ALA A 73 13.51 18.05 -3.23
CA ALA A 73 14.48 18.40 -2.19
C ALA A 73 15.70 17.49 -2.19
N ILE A 74 15.68 16.38 -2.93
CA ILE A 74 16.83 15.48 -3.12
C ILE A 74 17.07 15.23 -4.60
N ASP A 75 18.33 15.03 -4.98
CA ASP A 75 18.73 14.63 -6.34
C ASP A 75 19.72 13.45 -6.27
N PRO A 76 19.21 12.23 -5.98
CA PRO A 76 20.05 11.06 -5.88
C PRO A 76 20.65 10.70 -7.24
N GLN A 77 21.83 10.05 -7.25
CA GLN A 77 22.36 9.46 -8.47
C GLN A 77 21.45 8.30 -8.95
N PRO A 78 21.42 7.99 -10.24
CA PRO A 78 20.79 6.78 -10.71
C PRO A 78 21.32 5.55 -9.97
N ALA A 79 20.44 4.65 -9.58
CA ALA A 79 20.83 3.43 -8.86
C ALA A 79 21.70 2.53 -9.75
N ASP A 80 22.82 2.04 -9.20
CA ASP A 80 23.71 1.11 -9.90
C ASP A 80 23.05 -0.26 -10.11
N ASN A 81 22.17 -0.66 -9.19
CA ASN A 81 21.49 -1.95 -9.20
C ASN A 81 20.00 -1.78 -8.84
N ASP A 82 19.20 -2.76 -9.23
CA ASP A 82 17.84 -2.92 -8.71
C ASP A 82 17.89 -3.20 -7.18
N ALA A 83 16.94 -2.67 -6.43
CA ALA A 83 16.65 -3.18 -5.06
C ALA A 83 16.40 -4.70 -5.10
N PRO A 84 16.80 -5.47 -4.08
CA PRO A 84 16.66 -6.94 -4.11
C PRO A 84 15.27 -7.43 -4.48
N ILE A 85 14.22 -6.77 -3.99
CA ILE A 85 12.82 -7.11 -4.34
C ILE A 85 12.52 -6.89 -5.83
N VAL A 86 13.07 -5.86 -6.44
CA VAL A 86 12.92 -5.59 -7.89
C VAL A 86 13.71 -6.61 -8.71
N ALA A 87 14.96 -6.90 -8.29
CA ALA A 87 15.82 -7.89 -8.94
C ALA A 87 15.19 -9.29 -8.93
N ARG A 88 14.58 -9.72 -7.81
CA ARG A 88 13.86 -11.00 -7.69
C ARG A 88 12.68 -11.08 -8.64
N LEU A 89 11.86 -10.03 -8.73
CA LEU A 89 10.69 -9.99 -9.63
C LEU A 89 11.12 -9.96 -11.10
N ARG A 90 12.17 -9.20 -11.44
CA ARG A 90 12.75 -9.20 -12.78
C ARG A 90 13.29 -10.60 -13.15
N SER A 91 13.96 -11.28 -12.23
CA SER A 91 14.46 -12.64 -12.42
C SER A 91 13.33 -13.66 -12.60
N ALA A 92 12.16 -13.40 -12.02
CA ALA A 92 10.94 -14.18 -12.25
C ALA A 92 10.24 -13.83 -13.56
N GLY A 93 10.79 -12.92 -14.36
CA GLY A 93 10.34 -12.57 -15.71
C GLY A 93 9.41 -11.34 -15.75
N ALA A 94 9.19 -10.62 -14.65
CA ALA A 94 8.43 -9.38 -14.67
C ALA A 94 9.17 -8.29 -15.48
N ILE A 95 8.42 -7.50 -16.23
CA ILE A 95 8.91 -6.41 -17.05
C ILE A 95 8.74 -5.11 -16.26
N ILE A 96 9.86 -4.51 -15.86
CA ILE A 96 9.83 -3.28 -15.06
C ILE A 96 9.51 -2.10 -15.98
N LEU A 97 8.38 -1.44 -15.74
CA LEU A 97 7.94 -0.27 -16.51
C LEU A 97 8.75 0.99 -16.16
N GLY A 98 9.04 1.19 -14.89
CA GLY A 98 9.75 2.36 -14.39
C GLY A 98 9.24 2.82 -13.03
N HIS A 99 9.68 4.03 -12.63
CA HIS A 99 9.24 4.67 -11.40
C HIS A 99 7.89 5.36 -11.58
N VAL A 100 7.00 5.10 -10.62
CA VAL A 100 5.69 5.75 -10.54
C VAL A 100 5.63 6.74 -9.38
N ASN A 101 4.76 7.74 -9.54
CA ASN A 101 4.57 8.84 -8.62
C ASN A 101 4.09 8.39 -7.23
N MET A 102 4.29 9.27 -6.25
CA MET A 102 3.95 9.02 -4.85
C MET A 102 3.81 10.34 -4.09
N SER A 103 3.13 10.34 -2.95
CA SER A 103 3.24 11.46 -2.01
C SER A 103 4.70 11.65 -1.60
N GLU A 104 5.15 12.90 -1.53
CA GLU A 104 6.54 13.23 -1.19
C GLU A 104 7.00 12.52 0.08
N PHE A 105 8.17 11.84 0.01
CA PHE A 105 8.78 11.01 1.07
C PHE A 105 7.83 9.98 1.69
N ALA A 106 6.78 9.55 0.97
CA ALA A 106 5.75 8.65 1.49
C ALA A 106 4.97 9.22 2.70
N PHE A 107 5.03 10.52 2.97
CA PHE A 107 4.53 11.15 4.19
C PHE A 107 3.10 11.71 4.08
N SER A 108 2.24 11.10 3.24
CA SER A 108 0.79 11.40 3.18
C SER A 108 0.00 10.19 2.67
N GLY A 109 -1.23 10.00 3.20
CA GLY A 109 -2.19 8.98 2.75
C GLY A 109 -3.10 9.43 1.61
N LEU A 110 -3.03 10.70 1.17
CA LEU A 110 -3.93 11.25 0.16
C LEU A 110 -3.45 11.02 -1.28
N GLY A 111 -2.14 10.90 -1.50
CA GLY A 111 -1.60 10.60 -2.83
C GLY A 111 -1.40 11.81 -3.73
N VAL A 112 -1.60 13.03 -3.23
CA VAL A 112 -1.29 14.27 -3.95
C VAL A 112 0.21 14.55 -3.92
N ASN A 113 0.72 15.16 -5.00
CA ASN A 113 2.12 15.60 -5.09
C ASN A 113 2.18 16.94 -5.84
N PRO A 114 2.60 18.04 -5.20
CA PRO A 114 2.65 19.35 -5.84
C PRO A 114 3.79 19.49 -6.85
N HIS A 115 4.81 18.63 -6.79
CA HIS A 115 6.00 18.73 -7.64
C HIS A 115 5.81 18.02 -8.99
N PHE A 116 5.13 16.87 -8.98
CA PHE A 116 5.01 15.98 -10.14
C PHE A 116 3.55 15.78 -10.61
N GLY A 117 2.61 16.56 -10.05
CA GLY A 117 1.18 16.37 -10.31
C GLY A 117 0.59 15.22 -9.47
N THR A 118 -0.73 15.06 -9.57
CA THR A 118 -1.48 14.05 -8.81
C THR A 118 -1.97 12.97 -9.77
N PRO A 119 -1.56 11.70 -9.59
CA PRO A 119 -2.06 10.60 -10.40
C PRO A 119 -3.59 10.51 -10.34
N LEU A 120 -4.23 10.18 -11.44
CA LEU A 120 -5.68 10.04 -11.49
C LEU A 120 -6.17 8.87 -10.62
N ASN A 121 -7.26 9.08 -9.91
CA ASN A 121 -8.08 7.99 -9.44
C ASN A 121 -8.86 7.43 -10.63
N ALA A 122 -8.63 6.16 -10.99
CA ALA A 122 -9.21 5.55 -12.18
C ALA A 122 -10.72 5.31 -12.08
N LEU A 123 -11.30 5.34 -10.87
CA LEU A 123 -12.74 5.17 -10.64
C LEU A 123 -13.49 6.50 -10.64
N ASP A 124 -12.84 7.58 -10.17
CA ASP A 124 -13.37 8.94 -10.19
C ASP A 124 -12.20 9.93 -10.15
N SER A 125 -11.96 10.61 -11.26
CA SER A 125 -10.85 11.57 -11.43
C SER A 125 -10.94 12.80 -10.52
N THR A 126 -12.07 13.06 -9.89
CA THR A 126 -12.26 14.17 -8.96
C THR A 126 -11.77 13.85 -7.54
N LEU A 127 -11.63 12.58 -7.23
CA LEU A 127 -11.21 12.09 -5.92
C LEU A 127 -9.71 11.83 -5.85
N VAL A 128 -9.15 11.89 -4.63
CA VAL A 128 -7.73 11.56 -4.43
C VAL A 128 -7.46 10.09 -4.79
N PRO A 129 -6.28 9.79 -5.38
CA PRO A 129 -5.90 8.42 -5.72
C PRO A 129 -5.62 7.53 -4.51
N GLY A 130 -5.49 8.16 -3.32
CA GLY A 130 -4.94 7.51 -2.14
C GLY A 130 -3.41 7.40 -2.22
N GLY A 131 -2.77 7.39 -1.05
CA GLY A 131 -1.31 7.41 -0.95
C GLY A 131 -0.76 6.59 0.21
N SER A 132 0.57 6.59 0.27
CA SER A 132 1.52 7.34 -0.55
C SER A 132 1.86 6.67 -1.90
N SER A 133 1.49 5.40 -2.14
CA SER A 133 1.79 4.70 -3.41
C SER A 133 0.74 5.03 -4.48
N SER A 134 0.48 6.33 -4.73
CA SER A 134 -0.58 6.82 -5.62
C SER A 134 -0.38 6.38 -7.07
N GLY A 135 0.82 6.61 -7.62
CA GLY A 135 1.15 6.19 -8.99
C GLY A 135 1.15 4.67 -9.16
N SER A 136 1.53 3.91 -8.10
CA SER A 136 1.45 2.44 -8.11
C SER A 136 0.00 1.96 -8.30
N ALA A 137 -0.93 2.53 -7.54
CA ALA A 137 -2.34 2.19 -7.67
C ALA A 137 -2.92 2.65 -9.01
N SER A 138 -2.65 3.90 -9.42
CA SER A 138 -3.15 4.42 -10.69
C SER A 138 -2.63 3.63 -11.90
N ALA A 139 -1.36 3.22 -11.89
CA ALA A 139 -0.79 2.41 -12.96
C ALA A 139 -1.53 1.07 -13.15
N VAL A 140 -1.91 0.41 -12.04
CA VAL A 140 -2.66 -0.85 -12.09
C VAL A 140 -4.13 -0.59 -12.44
N ALA A 141 -4.78 0.39 -11.81
CA ALA A 141 -6.20 0.66 -12.01
C ALA A 141 -6.52 1.13 -13.44
N LEU A 142 -5.60 1.86 -14.07
CA LEU A 142 -5.68 2.30 -15.48
C LEU A 142 -5.25 1.21 -16.48
N GLY A 143 -4.83 0.02 -16.03
CA GLY A 143 -4.40 -1.07 -16.90
C GLY A 143 -3.02 -0.89 -17.56
N LEU A 144 -2.25 0.10 -17.12
CA LEU A 144 -0.89 0.36 -17.59
C LEU A 144 0.09 -0.71 -17.09
N ALA A 145 -0.06 -1.13 -15.83
CA ALA A 145 0.67 -2.22 -15.21
C ALA A 145 -0.27 -3.35 -14.78
N ASP A 146 0.26 -4.57 -14.71
CA ASP A 146 -0.48 -5.73 -14.17
C ASP A 146 -0.36 -5.80 -12.64
N ILE A 147 0.78 -5.34 -12.13
CA ILE A 147 1.18 -5.37 -10.72
C ILE A 147 1.96 -4.09 -10.43
N ALA A 148 1.95 -3.63 -9.19
CA ALA A 148 2.84 -2.57 -8.74
C ALA A 148 3.46 -2.88 -7.38
N LEU A 149 4.72 -2.43 -7.18
CA LEU A 149 5.37 -2.34 -5.88
C LEU A 149 5.10 -0.96 -5.27
N GLY A 150 4.86 -0.97 -3.97
CA GLY A 150 4.76 0.21 -3.11
C GLY A 150 5.47 -0.03 -1.78
N THR A 151 5.36 0.96 -0.88
CA THR A 151 5.77 0.86 0.52
C THR A 151 4.61 1.21 1.42
N ASP A 152 4.43 0.50 2.51
CA ASP A 152 3.34 0.69 3.48
C ASP A 152 3.91 0.90 4.88
N THR A 153 4.00 2.15 5.29
CA THR A 153 4.41 2.57 6.64
C THR A 153 3.21 2.68 7.58
N SER A 154 2.07 3.19 7.04
CA SER A 154 0.84 3.47 7.80
C SER A 154 -0.44 3.12 7.02
N GLY A 155 -0.32 2.39 5.91
CA GLY A 155 -1.43 2.10 5.00
C GLY A 155 -1.14 2.45 3.55
N SER A 156 0.08 2.87 3.23
CA SER A 156 0.43 3.45 1.93
C SER A 156 0.41 2.50 0.72
N VAL A 157 0.05 1.24 0.91
CA VAL A 157 -0.33 0.27 -0.14
C VAL A 157 -1.84 0.01 -0.09
N ARG A 158 -2.37 -0.19 1.12
CA ARG A 158 -3.78 -0.57 1.35
C ARG A 158 -4.75 0.58 1.07
N ILE A 159 -4.39 1.82 1.46
CA ILE A 159 -5.20 3.02 1.21
C ILE A 159 -5.39 3.27 -0.28
N PRO A 160 -4.32 3.41 -1.11
CA PRO A 160 -4.51 3.64 -2.54
C PRO A 160 -5.17 2.46 -3.25
N ALA A 161 -4.96 1.21 -2.79
CA ALA A 161 -5.72 0.07 -3.28
C ALA A 161 -7.22 0.24 -3.03
N ALA A 162 -7.63 0.60 -1.82
CA ALA A 162 -9.03 0.84 -1.46
C ALA A 162 -9.64 2.02 -2.23
N CYS A 163 -8.88 3.11 -2.42
CA CYS A 163 -9.34 4.27 -3.20
C CYS A 163 -9.63 3.94 -4.67
N GLN A 164 -8.97 2.92 -5.23
CA GLN A 164 -9.03 2.61 -6.67
C GLN A 164 -9.55 1.19 -6.97
N GLY A 165 -10.19 0.54 -5.99
CA GLY A 165 -10.84 -0.75 -6.18
C GLY A 165 -9.85 -1.88 -6.53
N LEU A 166 -8.67 -1.85 -5.95
CA LEU A 166 -7.60 -2.82 -6.10
C LEU A 166 -7.41 -3.67 -4.85
N VAL A 167 -6.67 -4.76 -4.99
CA VAL A 167 -6.11 -5.52 -3.88
C VAL A 167 -4.75 -4.95 -3.51
N GLY A 168 -4.53 -4.65 -2.22
CA GLY A 168 -3.25 -4.16 -1.70
C GLY A 168 -2.79 -4.98 -0.51
N PHE A 169 -1.55 -5.44 -0.51
CA PHE A 169 -0.99 -6.28 0.54
C PHE A 169 0.22 -5.64 1.21
N ARG A 170 0.11 -5.47 2.54
CA ARG A 170 1.22 -5.17 3.43
C ARG A 170 1.59 -6.44 4.18
N PRO A 171 2.76 -7.04 3.94
CA PRO A 171 3.22 -8.21 4.68
C PRO A 171 3.66 -7.85 6.11
N THR A 172 3.97 -8.85 6.90
CA THR A 172 4.75 -8.71 8.13
C THR A 172 6.09 -8.03 7.81
N MET A 173 6.49 -7.05 8.62
CA MET A 173 7.78 -6.38 8.45
C MET A 173 8.92 -7.39 8.50
N GLY A 174 9.85 -7.29 7.53
CA GLY A 174 10.96 -8.22 7.37
C GLY A 174 10.64 -9.47 6.53
N ARG A 175 9.38 -9.68 6.09
CA ARG A 175 9.05 -10.76 5.15
C ARG A 175 9.68 -10.56 3.78
N TYR A 176 9.78 -9.31 3.31
CA TYR A 176 10.49 -8.94 2.10
C TYR A 176 11.70 -8.09 2.47
N GLU A 177 12.79 -8.21 1.70
CA GLU A 177 13.96 -7.36 1.86
C GLU A 177 13.61 -5.89 1.62
N SER A 178 14.16 -4.99 2.45
CA SER A 178 13.95 -3.54 2.35
C SER A 178 15.21 -2.77 1.90
N ALA A 179 16.30 -3.46 1.57
CA ALA A 179 17.48 -2.81 1.00
C ALA A 179 17.14 -2.11 -0.33
N GLY A 180 17.75 -0.96 -0.60
CA GLY A 180 17.46 -0.14 -1.78
C GLY A 180 16.08 0.56 -1.73
N ILE A 181 15.52 0.75 -0.54
CA ILE A 181 14.29 1.52 -0.32
C ILE A 181 14.61 2.74 0.53
N LEU A 182 14.28 3.94 0.03
CA LEU A 182 14.44 5.17 0.79
C LEU A 182 13.39 5.19 1.91
N PRO A 183 13.83 5.25 3.19
CA PRO A 183 12.94 5.09 4.33
C PRO A 183 12.18 6.37 4.68
N LEU A 184 11.02 6.19 5.37
CA LEU A 184 10.27 7.22 6.08
C LEU A 184 10.29 6.98 7.59
N ALA A 185 10.00 5.75 8.01
CA ALA A 185 9.99 5.30 9.40
C ALA A 185 10.48 3.86 9.48
N PRO A 186 11.79 3.65 9.70
CA PRO A 186 12.43 2.33 9.62
C PRO A 186 11.79 1.25 10.51
N SER A 187 11.16 1.65 11.62
CA SER A 187 10.44 0.71 12.51
C SER A 187 9.13 0.20 11.92
N LEU A 188 8.62 0.77 10.83
CA LEU A 188 7.31 0.47 10.26
C LEU A 188 7.34 0.19 8.75
N ASP A 189 8.33 0.74 8.04
CA ASP A 189 8.42 0.66 6.59
C ASP A 189 8.43 -0.79 6.11
N THR A 190 7.50 -1.10 5.22
CA THR A 190 7.33 -2.45 4.72
C THR A 190 7.03 -2.37 3.22
N PRO A 191 7.82 -3.00 2.34
CA PRO A 191 7.45 -3.09 0.94
C PRO A 191 6.22 -3.96 0.78
N GLY A 192 5.34 -3.56 -0.15
CA GLY A 192 4.08 -4.25 -0.42
C GLY A 192 3.72 -4.20 -1.89
N SER A 193 2.63 -4.87 -2.26
CA SER A 193 2.20 -5.01 -3.65
C SER A 193 0.74 -4.64 -3.85
N LEU A 194 0.43 -4.15 -5.06
CA LEU A 194 -0.91 -3.82 -5.53
C LEU A 194 -1.18 -4.58 -6.83
N ALA A 195 -2.40 -5.10 -6.96
CA ALA A 195 -2.84 -5.81 -8.15
C ALA A 195 -4.37 -5.79 -8.27
N LEU A 196 -4.91 -6.31 -9.39
CA LEU A 196 -6.35 -6.43 -9.60
C LEU A 196 -7.01 -7.51 -8.76
N ASN A 197 -6.25 -8.54 -8.35
CA ASN A 197 -6.78 -9.70 -7.63
C ASN A 197 -5.74 -10.32 -6.68
N VAL A 198 -6.24 -11.12 -5.73
CA VAL A 198 -5.42 -11.77 -4.71
C VAL A 198 -4.46 -12.79 -5.33
N SER A 199 -4.79 -13.42 -6.45
CA SER A 199 -3.92 -14.42 -7.07
C SER A 199 -2.62 -13.81 -7.59
N GLN A 200 -2.65 -12.59 -8.10
CA GLN A 200 -1.46 -11.83 -8.51
C GLN A 200 -0.60 -11.44 -7.29
N ILE A 201 -1.23 -11.00 -6.20
CA ILE A 201 -0.53 -10.75 -4.92
C ILE A 201 0.18 -12.01 -4.42
N CYS A 202 -0.50 -13.16 -4.43
CA CYS A 202 0.10 -14.44 -4.05
C CYS A 202 1.28 -14.84 -4.95
N ALA A 203 1.23 -14.49 -6.24
CA ALA A 203 2.34 -14.75 -7.16
C ALA A 203 3.55 -13.88 -6.83
N VAL A 204 3.34 -12.61 -6.47
CA VAL A 204 4.40 -11.70 -5.99
C VAL A 204 4.98 -12.21 -4.66
N ASP A 205 4.13 -12.55 -3.69
CA ASP A 205 4.57 -13.03 -2.39
C ASP A 205 5.47 -14.27 -2.49
N ARG A 206 5.11 -15.24 -3.34
CA ARG A 206 5.92 -16.44 -3.59
C ARG A 206 7.33 -16.15 -4.14
N VAL A 207 7.48 -15.06 -4.88
CA VAL A 207 8.79 -14.65 -5.43
C VAL A 207 9.59 -13.87 -4.40
N LEU A 208 8.93 -13.02 -3.59
CA LEU A 208 9.61 -12.11 -2.67
C LEU A 208 9.90 -12.73 -1.30
N SER A 209 9.05 -13.63 -0.83
CA SER A 209 9.29 -14.35 0.42
C SER A 209 10.07 -15.64 0.16
N ASP A 210 10.92 -16.03 1.11
CA ASP A 210 11.58 -17.34 1.07
C ASP A 210 10.67 -18.45 1.64
N CYS A 211 9.45 -18.10 2.03
CA CYS A 211 8.47 -19.00 2.63
C CYS A 211 7.77 -19.83 1.55
N LYS A 212 7.92 -21.15 1.64
CA LYS A 212 7.24 -22.12 0.76
C LYS A 212 5.93 -22.65 1.37
N GLU A 213 5.56 -22.16 2.55
CA GLU A 213 4.37 -22.62 3.25
C GLU A 213 3.10 -22.22 2.52
N THR A 214 2.20 -23.16 2.38
CA THR A 214 0.83 -22.90 1.92
C THR A 214 -0.02 -22.56 3.13
N GLY A 215 -0.56 -21.33 3.16
CA GLY A 215 -1.46 -20.89 4.23
C GLY A 215 -2.78 -21.68 4.26
N ARG A 216 -3.42 -21.67 5.39
CA ARG A 216 -4.76 -22.23 5.59
C ARG A 216 -5.79 -21.12 5.63
N ALA A 217 -6.84 -21.24 4.82
CA ALA A 217 -7.95 -20.30 4.88
C ALA A 217 -8.69 -20.44 6.22
N CYS A 218 -8.85 -19.34 6.91
CA CYS A 218 -9.62 -19.24 8.13
C CYS A 218 -11.11 -19.08 7.77
N ARG A 219 -11.98 -19.89 8.39
CA ARG A 219 -13.43 -19.79 8.24
C ARG A 219 -14.12 -19.13 9.42
N HIS A 220 -13.41 -18.94 10.52
CA HIS A 220 -13.88 -18.21 11.69
C HIS A 220 -13.15 -16.86 11.72
N ILE A 221 -13.85 -15.80 11.40
CA ILE A 221 -13.29 -14.44 11.22
C ILE A 221 -13.83 -13.53 12.32
N LEU A 222 -12.92 -12.80 12.95
CA LEU A 222 -13.24 -11.76 13.91
C LEU A 222 -13.64 -10.48 13.17
N CYS A 223 -14.68 -9.83 13.64
CA CYS A 223 -15.17 -8.55 13.14
C CYS A 223 -15.14 -7.51 14.25
N LEU A 224 -14.72 -6.29 13.94
CA LEU A 224 -14.80 -5.20 14.92
C LEU A 224 -16.26 -4.93 15.32
N ARG A 225 -16.48 -4.69 16.60
CA ARG A 225 -17.77 -4.25 17.14
C ARG A 225 -18.09 -2.84 16.69
N GLU A 226 -19.36 -2.46 16.79
CA GLU A 226 -19.88 -1.16 16.36
C GLU A 226 -19.24 0.02 17.11
N ASP A 227 -18.96 -0.14 18.41
CA ASP A 227 -18.29 0.84 19.24
C ASP A 227 -16.83 1.13 18.82
N ALA A 228 -16.15 0.17 18.16
CA ALA A 228 -14.84 0.35 17.57
C ALA A 228 -14.86 1.09 16.20
N LEU A 229 -16.07 1.31 15.63
CA LEU A 229 -16.27 2.01 14.35
C LEU A 229 -16.59 3.50 14.54
N VAL A 230 -16.22 4.09 15.67
CA VAL A 230 -16.34 5.54 15.88
C VAL A 230 -15.51 6.30 14.83
N GLY A 231 -16.12 7.29 14.19
CA GLY A 231 -15.47 8.06 13.10
C GLY A 231 -15.66 7.50 11.70
N PHE A 232 -16.27 6.31 11.55
CA PHE A 232 -16.67 5.81 10.24
C PHE A 232 -17.98 6.42 9.77
N THR A 233 -18.07 6.75 8.46
CA THR A 233 -19.31 7.25 7.89
C THR A 233 -20.40 6.19 7.84
N PRO A 234 -21.70 6.59 7.83
CA PRO A 234 -22.81 5.63 7.75
C PRO A 234 -22.71 4.70 6.54
N GLU A 235 -22.25 5.20 5.40
CA GLU A 235 -22.11 4.42 4.16
C GLU A 235 -21.06 3.31 4.31
N ILE A 236 -19.93 3.61 4.96
CA ILE A 236 -18.87 2.60 5.20
C ILE A 236 -19.35 1.57 6.21
N ARG A 237 -20.11 1.97 7.25
CA ARG A 237 -20.72 1.02 8.19
C ARG A 237 -21.70 0.10 7.49
N ALA A 238 -22.59 0.66 6.65
CA ALA A 238 -23.56 -0.13 5.88
C ALA A 238 -22.87 -1.12 4.93
N MET A 239 -21.82 -0.70 4.23
CA MET A 239 -20.99 -1.56 3.40
C MET A 239 -20.38 -2.71 4.20
N TYR A 240 -19.89 -2.43 5.43
CA TYR A 240 -19.31 -3.43 6.30
C TYR A 240 -20.35 -4.44 6.82
N GLU A 241 -21.54 -3.99 7.16
CA GLU A 241 -22.67 -4.87 7.55
C GLU A 241 -23.11 -5.76 6.41
N GLN A 242 -23.24 -5.23 5.20
CA GLN A 242 -23.56 -6.01 4.00
C GLN A 242 -22.49 -7.09 3.76
N ALA A 243 -21.21 -6.76 3.92
CA ALA A 243 -20.15 -7.74 3.75
C ALA A 243 -20.24 -8.87 4.78
N GLN A 244 -20.52 -8.55 6.05
CA GLN A 244 -20.71 -9.55 7.11
C GLN A 244 -21.90 -10.46 6.79
N GLN A 245 -23.03 -9.91 6.33
CA GLN A 245 -24.19 -10.69 5.94
C GLN A 245 -23.84 -11.68 4.82
N HIS A 246 -23.22 -11.19 3.73
CA HIS A 246 -22.82 -12.04 2.61
C HIS A 246 -21.85 -13.16 2.98
N LEU A 247 -20.91 -12.89 3.90
CA LEU A 247 -19.97 -13.89 4.39
C LEU A 247 -20.70 -14.97 5.21
N SER A 248 -21.62 -14.57 6.09
CA SER A 248 -22.43 -15.49 6.91
C SER A 248 -23.30 -16.38 6.06
N GLU A 249 -23.97 -15.84 5.03
CA GLU A 249 -24.79 -16.58 4.07
C GLU A 249 -24.01 -17.66 3.30
N ARG A 250 -22.67 -17.49 3.21
CA ARG A 250 -21.76 -18.47 2.56
C ARG A 250 -20.99 -19.35 3.53
N GLY A 251 -21.44 -19.40 4.79
CA GLY A 251 -20.91 -20.31 5.80
C GLY A 251 -19.57 -19.88 6.41
N ILE A 252 -19.23 -18.59 6.35
CA ILE A 252 -18.14 -18.02 7.15
C ILE A 252 -18.69 -17.71 8.54
N GLU A 253 -18.05 -18.24 9.55
CA GLU A 253 -18.37 -17.95 10.96
C GLU A 253 -17.80 -16.58 11.31
N LEU A 254 -18.65 -15.65 11.77
CA LEU A 254 -18.27 -14.31 12.14
C LEU A 254 -18.49 -14.10 13.64
N GLU A 255 -17.48 -13.58 14.32
CA GLU A 255 -17.52 -13.24 15.75
C GLU A 255 -17.23 -11.75 15.92
N ARG A 256 -18.17 -10.99 16.49
CA ARG A 256 -17.97 -9.57 16.81
C ARG A 256 -17.23 -9.43 18.14
N VAL A 257 -16.04 -8.83 18.06
CA VAL A 257 -15.10 -8.73 19.18
C VAL A 257 -14.62 -7.31 19.39
N ASP A 258 -14.18 -7.04 20.60
CA ASP A 258 -13.34 -5.89 20.92
C ASP A 258 -11.88 -6.39 20.98
N ILE A 259 -11.04 -5.88 20.08
CA ILE A 259 -9.60 -6.14 20.07
C ILE A 259 -8.93 -4.95 20.75
N GLN A 260 -8.65 -5.09 22.04
CA GLN A 260 -8.12 -4.02 22.90
C GLN A 260 -6.80 -3.47 22.37
N SER A 261 -5.90 -4.35 21.96
CA SER A 261 -4.61 -3.95 21.35
C SER A 261 -4.78 -3.08 20.10
N PHE A 262 -5.85 -3.30 19.30
CA PHE A 262 -6.14 -2.53 18.10
C PHE A 262 -6.82 -1.19 18.42
N THR A 263 -7.78 -1.15 19.35
CA THR A 263 -8.53 0.05 19.69
C THR A 263 -7.68 1.07 20.46
N ARG A 264 -6.84 0.60 21.40
CA ARG A 264 -5.93 1.43 22.21
C ARG A 264 -4.87 2.19 21.41
N VAL A 265 -4.53 1.75 20.18
CA VAL A 265 -3.55 2.47 19.35
C VAL A 265 -3.94 3.94 19.12
N THR A 266 -5.24 4.25 19.05
CA THR A 266 -5.72 5.63 18.88
C THR A 266 -5.34 6.51 20.08
N GLU A 267 -5.57 6.03 21.32
CA GLU A 267 -5.24 6.75 22.55
C GLU A 267 -3.74 6.94 22.70
N ILE A 268 -2.96 5.92 22.34
CA ILE A 268 -1.49 5.97 22.36
C ILE A 268 -0.98 7.07 21.43
N PHE A 269 -1.53 7.16 20.22
CA PHE A 269 -1.14 8.19 19.27
C PHE A 269 -1.58 9.60 19.66
N GLN A 270 -2.71 9.71 20.39
CA GLN A 270 -3.15 10.99 20.96
C GLN A 270 -2.23 11.46 22.09
N THR A 271 -1.69 10.52 22.87
CA THR A 271 -0.83 10.83 24.02
C THR A 271 0.62 11.12 23.62
N TYR A 272 1.20 10.30 22.74
CA TYR A 272 2.64 10.31 22.43
C TYR A 272 2.97 10.79 21.01
N GLY A 273 1.97 11.11 20.19
CA GLY A 273 2.13 11.27 18.76
C GLY A 273 2.29 9.94 18.02
N THR A 274 2.60 9.98 16.71
CA THR A 274 2.76 8.76 15.92
C THR A 274 4.23 8.38 15.75
N LEU A 275 4.53 7.09 15.76
CA LEU A 275 5.88 6.57 15.50
C LEU A 275 6.42 7.04 14.14
N VAL A 276 5.54 7.12 13.12
CA VAL A 276 5.90 7.64 11.79
C VAL A 276 6.38 9.08 11.86
N SER A 277 5.64 9.97 12.56
CA SER A 277 6.03 11.38 12.69
C SER A 277 7.34 11.53 13.48
N ALA A 278 7.48 10.74 14.56
CA ALA A 278 8.67 10.77 15.39
C ALA A 278 9.95 10.34 14.64
N GLU A 279 9.87 9.31 13.80
CA GLU A 279 11.01 8.82 13.02
C GLU A 279 11.27 9.70 11.79
N ALA A 280 10.23 10.13 11.07
CA ALA A 280 10.34 11.02 9.92
C ALA A 280 11.01 12.35 10.30
N PHE A 281 10.65 12.93 11.45
CA PHE A 281 11.25 14.17 11.95
C PHE A 281 12.76 14.04 12.20
N ARG A 282 13.22 12.85 12.61
CA ARG A 282 14.65 12.58 12.86
C ARG A 282 15.43 12.25 11.59
N LEU A 283 14.74 11.68 10.60
CA LEU A 283 15.36 11.16 9.38
C LEU A 283 15.41 12.20 8.25
N LEU A 284 14.25 12.80 7.92
CA LEU A 284 14.11 13.63 6.72
C LEU A 284 15.04 14.85 6.70
N PRO A 285 15.26 15.60 7.81
CA PRO A 285 16.19 16.73 7.79
C PRO A 285 17.60 16.35 7.34
N SER A 286 18.08 15.17 7.70
CA SER A 286 19.41 14.70 7.28
C SER A 286 19.48 14.29 5.80
N LEU A 287 18.36 13.86 5.23
CA LEU A 287 18.26 13.49 3.81
C LEU A 287 18.20 14.72 2.90
N VAL A 288 17.46 15.76 3.32
CA VAL A 288 17.22 16.95 2.48
C VAL A 288 18.26 18.06 2.72
N GLY A 289 18.99 18.05 3.84
CA GLY A 289 19.98 19.08 4.18
C GLY A 289 19.42 20.49 4.09
N ASP A 290 20.10 21.38 3.36
CA ASP A 290 19.69 22.78 3.17
C ASP A 290 18.51 22.97 2.20
N GLN A 291 18.00 21.89 1.59
CA GLN A 291 16.90 21.95 0.61
C GLN A 291 15.49 21.86 1.24
N GLN A 292 15.36 22.07 2.54
CA GLN A 292 14.09 21.96 3.28
C GLN A 292 12.99 22.88 2.71
N THR A 293 13.35 24.04 2.16
CA THR A 293 12.41 24.98 1.52
C THR A 293 11.79 24.45 0.23
N ARG A 294 12.35 23.39 -0.34
CA ARG A 294 11.83 22.72 -1.55
C ARG A 294 10.86 21.57 -1.24
N LEU A 295 10.65 21.25 0.02
CA LEU A 295 9.64 20.26 0.43
C LEU A 295 8.22 20.76 0.16
N ASP A 296 7.31 19.82 -0.09
CA ASP A 296 5.86 20.09 -0.05
C ASP A 296 5.51 20.81 1.25
N PRO A 297 4.80 21.96 1.19
CA PRO A 297 4.38 22.69 2.38
C PRO A 297 3.64 21.83 3.41
N ASN A 298 2.88 20.80 2.98
CA ASN A 298 2.22 19.89 3.90
C ASN A 298 3.21 18.95 4.61
N VAL A 299 4.30 18.56 3.95
CA VAL A 299 5.39 17.78 4.57
C VAL A 299 6.11 18.64 5.58
N GLN A 300 6.42 19.93 5.24
CA GLN A 300 7.02 20.88 6.17
C GLN A 300 6.15 21.05 7.42
N ASP A 301 4.86 21.33 7.27
CA ASP A 301 3.91 21.52 8.37
C ASP A 301 3.86 20.27 9.29
N ARG A 302 3.89 19.07 8.71
CA ARG A 302 3.93 17.81 9.48
C ARG A 302 5.25 17.61 10.23
N LEU A 303 6.38 18.00 9.66
CA LEU A 303 7.68 17.98 10.36
C LEU A 303 7.71 18.98 11.52
N VAL A 304 7.13 20.18 11.33
CA VAL A 304 7.00 21.17 12.42
C VAL A 304 6.14 20.61 13.57
N GLN A 305 5.00 19.98 13.26
CA GLN A 305 4.17 19.33 14.27
C GLN A 305 4.89 18.18 14.98
N ALA A 306 5.66 17.38 14.24
CA ALA A 306 6.41 16.26 14.78
C ALA A 306 7.56 16.68 15.71
N ALA A 307 8.03 17.94 15.62
CA ALA A 307 9.05 18.49 16.51
C ALA A 307 8.66 18.49 17.99
N SER A 308 7.35 18.47 18.29
CA SER A 308 6.84 18.37 19.68
C SER A 308 6.97 16.95 20.27
N ILE A 309 7.24 15.92 19.46
CA ILE A 309 7.39 14.53 19.95
C ILE A 309 8.81 14.38 20.52
N LEU A 310 8.90 14.24 21.83
CA LEU A 310 10.16 14.12 22.54
C LEU A 310 10.84 12.76 22.30
N GLY A 311 12.15 12.68 22.61
CA GLY A 311 12.86 11.40 22.57
C GLY A 311 12.30 10.35 23.53
N THR A 312 11.79 10.80 24.68
CA THR A 312 11.11 9.97 25.67
C THR A 312 9.79 9.40 25.14
N ASP A 313 9.04 10.17 24.32
CA ASP A 313 7.81 9.70 23.70
C ASP A 313 8.08 8.61 22.66
N LEU A 314 9.12 8.78 21.87
CA LEU A 314 9.57 7.75 20.92
C LEU A 314 9.95 6.46 21.64
N GLN A 315 10.68 6.54 22.74
CA GLN A 315 11.04 5.36 23.52
C GLN A 315 9.78 4.69 24.09
N ALA A 316 8.87 5.47 24.68
CA ALA A 316 7.60 4.97 25.20
C ALA A 316 6.77 4.27 24.10
N LEU A 317 6.66 4.88 22.89
CA LEU A 317 5.97 4.28 21.75
C LEU A 317 6.56 2.92 21.37
N LEU A 318 7.90 2.78 21.35
CA LEU A 318 8.57 1.53 21.00
C LEU A 318 8.35 0.45 22.08
N GLU A 319 8.35 0.81 23.36
CA GLU A 319 8.10 -0.10 24.48
C GLU A 319 6.64 -0.57 24.49
N ILE A 320 5.68 0.36 24.39
CA ILE A 320 4.26 0.06 24.30
C ILE A 320 3.97 -0.85 23.10
N ARG A 321 4.58 -0.53 21.94
CA ARG A 321 4.42 -1.35 20.74
C ARG A 321 4.83 -2.79 20.96
N ARG A 322 5.97 -3.03 21.63
CA ARG A 322 6.43 -4.42 21.91
C ARG A 322 5.40 -5.23 22.68
N ALA A 323 4.76 -4.64 23.69
CA ALA A 323 3.69 -5.29 24.44
C ALA A 323 2.47 -5.56 23.56
N LEU A 324 2.00 -4.54 22.81
CA LEU A 324 0.81 -4.67 21.96
C LEU A 324 0.97 -5.67 20.81
N LEU A 325 2.18 -5.91 20.32
CA LEU A 325 2.42 -6.94 19.30
C LEU A 325 2.10 -8.34 19.84
N LEU A 326 2.42 -8.62 21.10
CA LEU A 326 2.12 -9.90 21.76
C LEU A 326 0.63 -10.01 22.08
N ASP A 327 0.05 -8.93 22.62
CA ASP A 327 -1.37 -8.87 22.97
C ASP A 327 -2.24 -9.09 21.74
N PHE A 328 -1.95 -8.40 20.63
CA PHE A 328 -2.69 -8.55 19.38
C PHE A 328 -2.68 -9.99 18.84
N GLY A 329 -1.52 -10.63 18.82
CA GLY A 329 -1.41 -12.03 18.42
C GLY A 329 -2.22 -12.97 19.32
N THR A 330 -2.25 -12.70 20.63
CA THR A 330 -3.00 -13.46 21.63
C THR A 330 -4.51 -13.25 21.48
N GLU A 331 -4.96 -11.99 21.33
CA GLU A 331 -6.37 -11.65 21.15
C GLU A 331 -6.96 -12.24 19.88
N LEU A 332 -6.17 -12.31 18.79
CA LEU A 332 -6.61 -12.98 17.55
C LEU A 332 -6.75 -14.48 17.71
N ALA A 333 -6.03 -15.11 18.63
CA ALA A 333 -6.07 -16.56 18.86
C ALA A 333 -5.93 -17.41 17.57
N GLY A 334 -5.08 -16.95 16.63
CA GLY A 334 -4.90 -17.59 15.34
C GLY A 334 -5.99 -17.32 14.29
N LYS A 335 -7.02 -16.55 14.62
CA LYS A 335 -8.06 -16.09 13.68
C LYS A 335 -7.59 -14.84 12.91
N MET A 336 -8.43 -14.34 12.00
CA MET A 336 -8.19 -13.13 11.22
C MET A 336 -9.20 -12.05 11.61
N LEU A 337 -8.76 -10.79 11.63
CA LEU A 337 -9.60 -9.63 11.90
C LEU A 337 -10.02 -8.97 10.59
N LEU A 338 -11.33 -8.82 10.38
CA LEU A 338 -11.94 -8.13 9.24
C LEU A 338 -12.50 -6.77 9.69
N TYR A 339 -12.23 -5.73 8.91
CA TYR A 339 -12.72 -4.37 9.17
C TYR A 339 -12.65 -3.51 7.89
N PRO A 340 -13.39 -2.36 7.81
CA PRO A 340 -13.28 -1.47 6.66
C PRO A 340 -11.87 -0.91 6.50
N THR A 341 -11.36 -0.84 5.27
CA THR A 341 -10.02 -0.32 5.01
C THR A 341 -9.92 1.18 5.27
N LEU A 342 -10.96 1.94 4.88
CA LEU A 342 -11.06 3.38 5.05
C LEU A 342 -12.25 3.73 5.95
N PRO A 343 -12.17 4.83 6.74
CA PRO A 343 -13.29 5.26 7.58
C PRO A 343 -14.35 6.05 6.80
N SER A 344 -14.00 6.58 5.62
CA SER A 344 -14.85 7.36 4.72
C SER A 344 -14.46 7.11 3.27
N TYR A 345 -15.29 7.56 2.33
CA TYR A 345 -14.87 7.65 0.93
C TYR A 345 -13.73 8.65 0.75
N PRO A 346 -12.88 8.47 -0.29
CA PRO A 346 -11.78 9.38 -0.58
C PRO A 346 -12.28 10.83 -0.77
N PRO A 347 -11.60 11.85 -0.22
CA PRO A 347 -11.97 13.25 -0.43
C PRO A 347 -11.65 13.71 -1.85
N SER A 348 -12.20 14.86 -2.27
CA SER A 348 -11.87 15.44 -3.57
C SER A 348 -10.45 16.01 -3.60
N VAL A 349 -9.76 15.85 -4.74
CA VAL A 349 -8.44 16.46 -4.98
C VAL A 349 -8.51 17.97 -4.78
N GLN A 350 -9.54 18.61 -5.31
CA GLN A 350 -9.71 20.06 -5.22
C GLN A 350 -9.79 20.56 -3.77
N ALA A 351 -10.51 19.86 -2.89
CA ALA A 351 -10.64 20.26 -1.49
C ALA A 351 -9.32 20.19 -0.75
N VAL A 352 -8.58 19.10 -0.90
CA VAL A 352 -7.32 18.87 -0.19
C VAL A 352 -6.14 19.70 -0.73
N THR A 353 -6.21 20.17 -1.98
CA THR A 353 -5.14 20.97 -2.56
C THR A 353 -5.34 22.48 -2.33
N ARG A 354 -6.58 22.92 -2.06
CA ARG A 354 -6.90 24.35 -1.83
C ARG A 354 -6.73 24.79 -0.39
N ASP A 355 -6.91 23.90 0.57
CA ASP A 355 -6.95 24.23 2.00
C ASP A 355 -6.09 23.25 2.82
N LYS A 356 -5.05 23.78 3.47
CA LYS A 356 -4.14 23.01 4.31
C LYS A 356 -4.84 22.38 5.53
N GLY A 357 -5.84 23.03 6.09
CA GLY A 357 -6.62 22.49 7.21
C GLY A 357 -7.48 21.31 6.77
N VAL A 358 -8.07 21.39 5.57
CA VAL A 358 -8.76 20.26 4.94
C VAL A 358 -7.77 19.13 4.66
N PHE A 359 -6.60 19.43 4.07
CA PHE A 359 -5.56 18.43 3.84
C PHE A 359 -5.19 17.70 5.14
N ALA A 360 -4.87 18.42 6.19
CA ALA A 360 -4.44 17.86 7.47
C ALA A 360 -5.52 16.94 8.07
N ARG A 361 -6.78 17.40 8.10
CA ARG A 361 -7.90 16.60 8.60
C ARG A 361 -8.16 15.34 7.79
N GLU A 362 -8.25 15.45 6.48
CA GLU A 362 -8.52 14.32 5.59
C GLU A 362 -7.35 13.33 5.58
N ASN A 363 -6.11 13.82 5.66
CA ASN A 363 -4.92 12.97 5.77
C ASN A 363 -4.89 12.20 7.10
N ALA A 364 -5.25 12.82 8.21
CA ALA A 364 -5.38 12.14 9.50
C ALA A 364 -6.49 11.09 9.47
N LEU A 365 -7.65 11.44 8.87
CA LEU A 365 -8.80 10.56 8.78
C LEU A 365 -8.50 9.32 7.94
N ILE A 366 -7.98 9.49 6.72
CA ILE A 366 -7.73 8.36 5.80
C ILE A 366 -6.69 7.37 6.35
N LEU A 367 -5.73 7.84 7.15
CA LEU A 367 -4.71 7.03 7.80
C LEU A 367 -5.20 6.33 9.07
N SER A 368 -6.25 6.82 9.73
CA SER A 368 -6.62 6.48 11.11
C SER A 368 -6.85 4.99 11.38
N VAL A 369 -7.29 4.24 10.40
CA VAL A 369 -7.55 2.79 10.52
C VAL A 369 -6.31 1.97 10.17
N SER A 370 -5.75 2.22 8.99
CA SER A 370 -4.65 1.42 8.44
C SER A 370 -3.36 1.53 9.26
N MET A 371 -3.11 2.68 9.89
CA MET A 371 -1.93 2.88 10.74
C MET A 371 -1.93 2.02 12.00
N LYS A 372 -3.11 1.61 12.51
CA LYS A 372 -3.21 0.70 13.67
C LYS A 372 -2.62 -0.67 13.34
N ALA A 373 -3.03 -1.27 12.23
CA ALA A 373 -2.50 -2.56 11.76
C ALA A 373 -0.99 -2.49 11.47
N ALA A 374 -0.51 -1.35 10.90
CA ALA A 374 0.91 -1.14 10.68
C ALA A 374 1.70 -1.06 11.98
N PHE A 375 1.20 -0.34 12.98
CA PHE A 375 1.80 -0.24 14.32
C PHE A 375 1.87 -1.61 15.01
N LEU A 376 0.86 -2.46 14.82
CA LEU A 376 0.78 -3.83 15.33
C LEU A 376 1.54 -4.86 14.46
N ASN A 377 2.30 -4.43 13.46
CA ASN A 377 3.01 -5.31 12.53
C ASN A 377 2.14 -6.42 11.94
N ALA A 378 0.85 -6.15 11.76
CA ALA A 378 -0.12 -7.07 11.23
C ALA A 378 0.04 -7.21 9.70
N PRO A 379 0.30 -8.41 9.16
CA PRO A 379 0.13 -8.66 7.74
C PRO A 379 -1.32 -8.41 7.39
N THR A 380 -1.55 -7.51 6.42
CA THR A 380 -2.90 -7.03 6.10
C THR A 380 -3.09 -6.93 4.60
N ILE A 381 -4.19 -7.47 4.12
CA ILE A 381 -4.62 -7.33 2.73
C ILE A 381 -5.93 -6.54 2.67
N SER A 382 -5.98 -5.57 1.77
CA SER A 382 -7.18 -4.80 1.42
C SER A 382 -7.83 -5.44 0.19
N ILE A 383 -9.12 -5.75 0.26
CA ILE A 383 -9.88 -6.43 -0.79
C ILE A 383 -11.11 -5.61 -1.12
N PRO A 384 -11.38 -5.28 -2.40
CA PRO A 384 -12.59 -4.58 -2.81
C PRO A 384 -13.86 -5.41 -2.51
N PHE A 385 -14.91 -4.72 -2.05
CA PHE A 385 -16.23 -5.33 -1.78
C PHE A 385 -17.33 -4.69 -2.63
N GLY A 386 -18.22 -5.52 -3.19
CA GLY A 386 -19.34 -5.07 -4.02
C GLY A 386 -18.91 -4.44 -5.34
N GLU A 387 -19.66 -3.45 -5.83
CA GLU A 387 -19.27 -2.67 -7.00
C GLU A 387 -17.93 -1.96 -6.78
N ARG A 388 -17.16 -1.84 -7.85
CA ARG A 388 -15.88 -1.09 -7.79
C ARG A 388 -16.15 0.41 -7.58
N LYS A 389 -16.34 0.79 -6.32
CA LYS A 389 -16.49 2.19 -5.90
C LYS A 389 -15.25 2.63 -5.11
N PRO A 390 -14.80 3.88 -5.25
CA PRO A 390 -13.71 4.41 -4.44
C PRO A 390 -13.99 4.21 -2.94
N GLY A 391 -13.09 3.54 -2.23
CA GLY A 391 -13.23 3.32 -0.77
C GLY A 391 -14.03 2.09 -0.35
N SER A 392 -14.74 1.42 -1.28
CA SER A 392 -15.48 0.18 -0.97
C SER A 392 -14.50 -1.01 -0.84
N SER A 393 -13.91 -1.16 0.34
CA SER A 393 -12.86 -2.15 0.58
C SER A 393 -12.79 -2.59 2.04
N LEU A 394 -12.44 -3.85 2.25
CA LEU A 394 -12.25 -4.46 3.55
C LEU A 394 -10.80 -4.89 3.74
N SER A 395 -10.25 -4.63 4.91
CA SER A 395 -8.96 -5.12 5.38
C SER A 395 -9.12 -6.42 6.15
N LEU A 396 -8.32 -7.40 5.80
CA LEU A 396 -8.16 -8.65 6.54
C LEU A 396 -6.75 -8.70 7.12
N SER A 397 -6.65 -8.72 8.46
CA SER A 397 -5.38 -8.74 9.19
C SER A 397 -5.18 -10.03 9.96
N GLY A 398 -3.97 -10.54 9.97
CA GLY A 398 -3.51 -11.62 10.84
C GLY A 398 -2.53 -11.13 11.90
N GLY A 399 -2.20 -11.96 12.87
CA GLY A 399 -1.03 -11.75 13.73
C GLY A 399 0.27 -11.79 12.91
N ALA A 400 1.34 -11.21 13.45
CA ALA A 400 2.63 -11.19 12.78
C ALA A 400 3.08 -12.59 12.34
N ASN A 401 3.67 -12.71 11.15
CA ASN A 401 4.10 -13.96 10.49
C ASN A 401 2.97 -14.91 10.07
N ARG A 402 1.70 -14.46 10.06
CA ARG A 402 0.57 -15.23 9.53
C ARG A 402 0.22 -14.84 8.08
N ASP A 403 1.18 -14.34 7.33
CA ASP A 403 1.02 -13.84 5.96
C ASP A 403 0.40 -14.86 5.01
N ALA A 404 0.88 -16.09 5.02
CA ALA A 404 0.36 -17.15 4.16
C ALA A 404 -1.13 -17.46 4.44
N ASP A 405 -1.53 -17.44 5.72
CA ASP A 405 -2.92 -17.67 6.12
C ASP A 405 -3.82 -16.48 5.76
N VAL A 406 -3.30 -15.24 5.90
CA VAL A 406 -3.99 -14.02 5.44
C VAL A 406 -4.26 -14.11 3.94
N LEU A 407 -3.26 -14.47 3.13
CA LEU A 407 -3.39 -14.60 1.68
C LEU A 407 -4.34 -15.74 1.28
N ALA A 408 -4.28 -16.88 1.96
CA ALA A 408 -5.18 -18.00 1.71
C ALA A 408 -6.64 -17.66 2.06
N THR A 409 -6.85 -16.97 3.18
CA THR A 409 -8.18 -16.51 3.59
C THR A 409 -8.70 -15.44 2.63
N ALA A 410 -7.87 -14.46 2.27
CA ALA A 410 -8.18 -13.43 1.29
C ALA A 410 -8.61 -14.01 -0.06
N SER A 411 -7.91 -15.05 -0.55
CA SER A 411 -8.26 -15.74 -1.79
C SER A 411 -9.64 -16.41 -1.72
N HIS A 412 -10.05 -16.84 -0.53
CA HIS A 412 -11.38 -17.41 -0.32
C HIS A 412 -12.45 -16.29 -0.27
N LEU A 413 -12.18 -15.21 0.46
CA LEU A 413 -13.11 -14.07 0.57
C LEU A 413 -13.31 -13.35 -0.77
N GLU A 414 -12.25 -13.17 -1.57
CA GLU A 414 -12.34 -12.55 -2.88
C GLU A 414 -13.32 -13.28 -3.81
N LYS A 415 -13.35 -14.61 -3.77
CA LYS A 415 -14.32 -15.42 -4.55
C LYS A 415 -15.76 -15.17 -4.10
N ILE A 416 -15.98 -14.98 -2.80
CA ILE A 416 -17.29 -14.65 -2.25
C ILE A 416 -17.70 -13.24 -2.68
N PHE A 417 -16.79 -12.26 -2.60
CA PHE A 417 -17.05 -10.87 -2.97
C PHE A 417 -17.26 -10.67 -4.48
N SER A 418 -16.51 -11.41 -5.32
CA SER A 418 -16.68 -11.31 -6.77
C SER A 418 -18.02 -11.88 -7.26
N ALA A 419 -18.54 -12.90 -6.62
CA ALA A 419 -19.86 -13.45 -6.95
C ALA A 419 -21.03 -12.45 -6.74
N ILE A 420 -20.80 -11.37 -5.96
CA ILE A 420 -21.78 -10.29 -5.77
C ILE A 420 -21.76 -9.31 -6.96
N ARG A 421 -20.60 -9.17 -7.65
CA ARG A 421 -20.43 -8.27 -8.79
C ARG A 421 -21.05 -8.80 -10.07
N ASP A 422 -21.20 -10.13 -10.17
CA ASP A 422 -21.62 -10.84 -11.38
C ASP A 422 -23.12 -11.24 -11.34
N GLY A 423 -23.84 -11.00 -10.25
CA GLY A 423 -25.26 -11.29 -10.04
C GLY A 423 -26.08 -10.02 -9.84
#